data_d24a6fea8393e71c4bbda5431819071b
#
_entry.id   d24a6fea8393e71c4bbda5431819071b
#
_cell.length_a   1.000
_cell.length_b   1.000
_cell.length_c   1.000
_cell.angle_alpha   90.00
_cell.angle_beta   90.00
_cell.angle_gamma   90.00
#
_symmetry.space_group_name_H-M   'P 1'
#
loop_
_entity.id
_entity.type
_entity.pdbx_description
1 polymer ?
#
loop_
_entity_poly.entity_id
_entity_poly.type
_entity_poly.pdbx_seq_one_letter_code
_entity_poly.pdbx_strand_id
1 'polypeptide(L)'
;MCFNAIDIKGNKARCLELLRSTGREGMEDMIIELEKMGYFTAPASSHYHLNEEGGLVQHSLNTYDAAMVIWEGMKQFRPKLGSEVTRNNIIIAALLHDICKCDVYKKNTKMKRGIFGTREESSSYTVSYNDFPMGHGEKSVILALAGGLELYDSEMVAIRWHMGAWRLNQDDNEEKQNYKAATDRFPLVTILQTADTLAARIIE
;
A
#
# COMPACT_ATOMS: atom_id res chain seq x y z
N MET A 1 19.80 13.86 -10.34
CA MET A 1 18.72 14.33 -9.44
C MET A 1 19.10 13.87 -8.04
N CYS A 2 19.26 14.79 -7.08
CA CYS A 2 19.44 14.40 -5.68
C CYS A 2 18.08 13.87 -5.20
N PHE A 3 17.95 12.58 -5.00
CA PHE A 3 16.81 12.01 -4.28
C PHE A 3 16.95 12.50 -2.83
N ASN A 4 16.03 13.33 -2.38
CA ASN A 4 15.96 13.70 -0.98
C ASN A 4 15.71 12.40 -0.18
N ALA A 5 16.45 12.22 0.92
CA ALA A 5 16.22 11.10 1.82
C ALA A 5 14.76 11.09 2.30
N ILE A 6 14.16 9.91 2.45
CA ILE A 6 12.78 9.76 2.91
C ILE A 6 12.65 10.36 4.32
N ASP A 7 11.70 11.27 4.51
CA ASP A 7 11.34 11.79 5.84
C ASP A 7 10.44 10.79 6.58
N ILE A 8 11.04 9.75 7.12
CA ILE A 8 10.33 8.68 7.84
C ILE A 8 9.48 9.24 8.99
N LYS A 9 10.01 10.22 9.73
CA LYS A 9 9.30 10.79 10.88
C LYS A 9 8.08 11.62 10.45
N GLY A 10 8.23 12.46 9.45
CA GLY A 10 7.13 13.26 8.90
C GLY A 10 6.07 12.38 8.23
N ASN A 11 6.50 11.39 7.45
CA ASN A 11 5.60 10.42 6.81
C ASN A 11 4.79 9.62 7.83
N LYS A 12 5.45 9.12 8.88
CA LYS A 12 4.78 8.44 9.99
C LYS A 12 3.74 9.34 10.65
N ALA A 13 4.10 10.57 11.02
CA ALA A 13 3.19 11.51 11.64
C ALA A 13 1.96 11.78 10.77
N ARG A 14 2.16 12.05 9.47
CA ARG A 14 1.08 12.27 8.49
C ARG A 14 0.19 11.04 8.32
N CYS A 15 0.79 9.85 8.21
CA CYS A 15 0.05 8.60 8.08
C CYS A 15 -0.85 8.36 9.30
N LEU A 16 -0.33 8.53 10.51
CA LEU A 16 -1.08 8.38 11.76
C LEU A 16 -2.22 9.41 11.88
N GLU A 17 -1.98 10.66 11.50
CA GLU A 17 -3.02 11.70 11.46
C GLU A 17 -4.16 11.32 10.50
N LEU A 18 -3.82 10.89 9.28
CA LEU A 18 -4.80 10.45 8.29
C LEU A 18 -5.61 9.25 8.79
N LEU A 19 -4.97 8.20 9.30
CA LEU A 19 -5.64 7.01 9.81
C LEU A 19 -6.61 7.38 10.95
N ARG A 20 -6.17 8.14 11.95
CA ARG A 20 -7.01 8.60 13.06
C ARG A 20 -8.16 9.48 12.61
N SER A 21 -7.96 10.30 11.57
CA SER A 21 -9.01 11.17 11.04
C SER A 21 -10.22 10.42 10.48
N THR A 22 -10.08 9.11 10.20
CA THR A 22 -11.19 8.28 9.72
C THR A 22 -12.22 7.99 10.79
N GLY A 23 -11.82 8.00 12.08
CA GLY A 23 -12.67 7.58 13.21
C GLY A 23 -13.16 6.14 13.13
N ARG A 24 -12.45 5.28 12.35
CA ARG A 24 -12.85 3.88 12.12
C ARG A 24 -12.64 3.06 13.40
N GLU A 25 -13.62 2.17 13.71
CA GLU A 25 -13.51 1.22 14.81
C GLU A 25 -12.29 0.31 14.63
N GLY A 26 -11.54 0.08 15.72
CA GLY A 26 -10.32 -0.71 15.71
C GLY A 26 -9.07 0.02 15.20
N MET A 27 -9.15 1.34 14.84
CA MET A 27 -8.02 2.04 14.23
C MET A 27 -6.80 2.15 15.16
N GLU A 28 -6.99 2.38 16.46
CA GLU A 28 -5.84 2.46 17.38
C GLU A 28 -5.16 1.09 17.56
N ASP A 29 -5.93 0.00 17.58
CA ASP A 29 -5.37 -1.36 17.61
C ASP A 29 -4.59 -1.65 16.32
N MET A 30 -5.14 -1.27 15.17
CA MET A 30 -4.45 -1.41 13.89
C MET A 30 -3.15 -0.57 13.84
N ILE A 31 -3.14 0.64 14.38
CA ILE A 31 -1.93 1.46 14.46
C ILE A 31 -0.86 0.77 15.31
N ILE A 32 -1.23 0.15 16.43
CA ILE A 32 -0.30 -0.63 17.27
C ILE A 32 0.28 -1.81 16.45
N GLU A 33 -0.55 -2.51 15.68
CA GLU A 33 -0.08 -3.60 14.81
C GLU A 33 0.84 -3.11 13.68
N LEU A 34 0.55 -1.96 13.05
CA LEU A 34 1.45 -1.35 12.06
C LEU A 34 2.84 -1.05 12.64
N GLU A 35 2.91 -0.55 13.87
CA GLU A 35 4.18 -0.35 14.57
C GLU A 35 4.93 -1.66 14.80
N LYS A 36 4.26 -2.68 15.31
CA LYS A 36 4.84 -4.00 15.59
C LYS A 36 5.35 -4.69 14.31
N MET A 37 4.60 -4.56 13.21
CA MET A 37 4.99 -5.12 11.92
C MET A 37 6.15 -4.36 11.24
N GLY A 38 6.52 -3.17 11.74
CA GLY A 38 7.56 -2.34 11.15
C GLY A 38 7.12 -1.60 9.88
N TYR A 39 5.83 -1.31 9.72
CA TYR A 39 5.26 -0.65 8.54
C TYR A 39 5.97 0.66 8.19
N PHE A 40 6.35 1.46 9.18
CA PHE A 40 6.98 2.77 8.98
C PHE A 40 8.44 2.70 8.57
N THR A 41 9.06 1.53 8.64
CA THR A 41 10.47 1.31 8.26
C THR A 41 10.63 0.30 7.12
N ALA A 42 9.57 -0.39 6.74
CA ALA A 42 9.59 -1.35 5.63
C ALA A 42 9.83 -0.65 4.28
N PRO A 43 10.48 -1.32 3.30
CA PRO A 43 10.62 -0.82 1.94
C PRO A 43 9.34 -1.05 1.12
N ALA A 44 9.10 -0.24 0.09
CA ALA A 44 7.99 -0.45 -0.84
C ALA A 44 8.24 -1.60 -1.82
N SER A 45 9.51 -1.85 -2.14
CA SER A 45 9.91 -2.94 -3.06
C SER A 45 11.25 -3.55 -2.64
N SER A 46 11.61 -4.69 -3.23
CA SER A 46 12.92 -5.31 -3.01
C SER A 46 14.01 -4.73 -3.90
N HIS A 47 13.68 -4.23 -5.10
CA HIS A 47 14.66 -3.82 -6.12
C HIS A 47 14.26 -2.61 -6.97
N TYR A 48 13.01 -2.16 -6.86
CA TYR A 48 12.46 -1.09 -7.71
C TYR A 48 12.28 0.22 -6.92
N HIS A 49 11.14 0.87 -7.07
CA HIS A 49 10.80 2.11 -6.40
C HIS A 49 10.89 1.99 -4.87
N LEU A 50 11.40 3.00 -4.21
CA LEU A 50 11.45 3.14 -2.75
C LEU A 50 11.92 1.86 -2.03
N ASN A 51 13.00 1.23 -2.54
CA ASN A 51 13.60 0.02 -1.98
C ASN A 51 14.53 0.31 -0.78
N GLU A 52 14.14 1.25 0.04
CA GLU A 52 14.88 1.74 1.20
C GLU A 52 13.97 1.85 2.43
N GLU A 53 14.59 2.12 3.58
CA GLU A 53 13.85 2.23 4.84
C GLU A 53 12.85 3.39 4.81
N GLY A 54 11.60 3.11 5.21
CA GLY A 54 10.49 4.06 5.12
C GLY A 54 9.82 4.13 3.75
N GLY A 55 10.28 3.33 2.77
CA GLY A 55 9.73 3.33 1.42
C GLY A 55 8.24 2.97 1.39
N LEU A 56 7.80 2.01 2.20
CA LEU A 56 6.41 1.56 2.21
C LEU A 56 5.44 2.66 2.63
N VAL A 57 5.72 3.39 3.72
CA VAL A 57 4.86 4.48 4.16
C VAL A 57 4.88 5.65 3.18
N GLN A 58 6.04 5.94 2.55
CA GLN A 58 6.12 6.96 1.49
C GLN A 58 5.26 6.57 0.29
N HIS A 59 5.37 5.34 -0.20
CA HIS A 59 4.55 4.81 -1.29
C HIS A 59 3.05 4.90 -0.98
N SER A 60 2.64 4.47 0.22
CA SER A 60 1.24 4.54 0.64
C SER A 60 0.70 5.97 0.68
N LEU A 61 1.50 6.94 1.12
CA LEU A 61 1.13 8.35 1.09
C LEU A 61 1.06 8.90 -0.34
N ASN A 62 1.99 8.53 -1.21
CA ASN A 62 1.96 8.91 -2.62
C ASN A 62 0.71 8.34 -3.31
N THR A 63 0.37 7.07 -3.01
CA THR A 63 -0.86 6.43 -3.50
C THR A 63 -2.11 7.15 -2.99
N TYR A 64 -2.14 7.55 -1.71
CA TYR A 64 -3.24 8.35 -1.15
C TYR A 64 -3.38 9.70 -1.88
N ASP A 65 -2.30 10.42 -2.07
CA ASP A 65 -2.33 11.72 -2.75
C ASP A 65 -2.82 11.60 -4.20
N ALA A 66 -2.32 10.61 -4.93
CA ALA A 66 -2.78 10.30 -6.28
C ALA A 66 -4.27 9.91 -6.31
N ALA A 67 -4.72 9.07 -5.36
CA ALA A 67 -6.12 8.65 -5.27
C ALA A 67 -7.05 9.84 -5.00
N MET A 68 -6.64 10.78 -4.15
CA MET A 68 -7.41 12.00 -3.89
C MET A 68 -7.55 12.86 -5.13
N VAL A 69 -6.48 13.04 -5.91
CA VAL A 69 -6.52 13.80 -7.18
C VAL A 69 -7.48 13.15 -8.18
N ILE A 70 -7.37 11.81 -8.34
CA ILE A 70 -8.27 11.05 -9.23
C ILE A 70 -9.72 11.20 -8.77
N TRP A 71 -10.00 10.98 -7.51
CA TRP A 71 -11.35 11.02 -6.96
C TRP A 71 -12.00 12.41 -7.12
N GLU A 72 -11.29 13.48 -6.74
CA GLU A 72 -11.77 14.84 -6.91
C GLU A 72 -12.03 15.19 -8.38
N GLY A 73 -11.11 14.81 -9.27
CA GLY A 73 -11.28 15.03 -10.71
C GLY A 73 -12.46 14.25 -11.29
N MET A 74 -12.63 12.99 -10.90
CA MET A 74 -13.69 12.13 -11.45
C MET A 74 -15.10 12.51 -10.96
N LYS A 75 -15.24 13.16 -9.82
CA LYS A 75 -16.55 13.70 -9.36
C LYS A 75 -17.15 14.71 -10.34
N GLN A 76 -16.33 15.37 -11.14
CA GLN A 76 -16.83 16.32 -12.17
C GLN A 76 -17.59 15.58 -13.29
N PHE A 77 -17.19 14.36 -13.60
CA PHE A 77 -17.81 13.52 -14.63
C PHE A 77 -18.90 12.59 -14.09
N ARG A 78 -18.78 12.19 -12.82
CA ARG A 78 -19.70 11.31 -12.11
C ARG A 78 -19.98 11.84 -10.71
N PRO A 79 -20.95 12.77 -10.55
CA PRO A 79 -21.23 13.40 -9.24
C PRO A 79 -21.58 12.41 -8.13
N LYS A 80 -22.23 11.28 -8.46
CA LYS A 80 -22.56 10.21 -7.49
C LYS A 80 -21.30 9.56 -6.85
N LEU A 81 -20.14 9.71 -7.46
CA LEU A 81 -18.90 9.14 -6.93
C LEU A 81 -18.60 9.62 -5.52
N GLY A 82 -18.96 10.87 -5.17
CA GLY A 82 -18.77 11.42 -3.83
C GLY A 82 -19.59 10.73 -2.73
N SER A 83 -20.72 10.08 -3.09
CA SER A 83 -21.51 9.27 -2.17
C SER A 83 -21.16 7.78 -2.19
N GLU A 84 -20.56 7.29 -3.27
CA GLU A 84 -20.12 5.89 -3.42
C GLU A 84 -18.75 5.64 -2.81
N VAL A 85 -17.89 6.65 -2.82
CA VAL A 85 -16.53 6.60 -2.26
C VAL A 85 -16.31 7.83 -1.40
N THR A 86 -15.97 7.63 -0.15
CA THR A 86 -15.64 8.72 0.79
C THR A 86 -14.13 8.90 0.92
N ARG A 87 -13.72 10.05 1.45
CA ARG A 87 -12.32 10.30 1.78
C ARG A 87 -11.76 9.23 2.74
N ASN A 88 -12.57 8.78 3.71
CA ASN A 88 -12.16 7.74 4.66
C ASN A 88 -11.88 6.40 3.98
N ASN A 89 -12.69 6.02 2.97
CA ASN A 89 -12.44 4.80 2.21
C ASN A 89 -11.08 4.90 1.46
N ILE A 90 -10.78 6.07 0.89
CA ILE A 90 -9.50 6.29 0.19
C ILE A 90 -8.33 6.24 1.15
N ILE A 91 -8.43 6.86 2.34
CA ILE A 91 -7.39 6.81 3.36
C ILE A 91 -7.07 5.37 3.74
N ILE A 92 -8.10 4.61 4.12
CA ILE A 92 -7.93 3.22 4.57
C ILE A 92 -7.36 2.36 3.44
N ALA A 93 -7.97 2.41 2.26
CA ALA A 93 -7.52 1.58 1.15
C ALA A 93 -6.09 1.93 0.71
N ALA A 94 -5.76 3.21 0.54
CA ALA A 94 -4.44 3.63 0.05
C ALA A 94 -3.33 3.41 1.09
N LEU A 95 -3.59 3.64 2.39
CA LEU A 95 -2.56 3.48 3.40
C LEU A 95 -2.33 2.01 3.80
N LEU A 96 -3.30 1.13 3.56
CA LEU A 96 -3.22 -0.26 4.02
C LEU A 96 -3.16 -1.30 2.88
N HIS A 97 -3.21 -0.90 1.59
CA HIS A 97 -3.24 -1.86 0.48
C HIS A 97 -2.05 -2.82 0.47
N ASP A 98 -0.90 -2.35 0.91
CA ASP A 98 0.39 -3.02 0.82
C ASP A 98 0.99 -3.43 2.17
N ILE A 99 0.22 -3.45 3.26
CA ILE A 99 0.75 -3.81 4.59
C ILE A 99 1.34 -5.23 4.64
N CYS A 100 0.98 -6.10 3.73
CA CYS A 100 1.59 -7.42 3.56
C CYS A 100 3.10 -7.35 3.29
N LYS A 101 3.61 -6.23 2.78
CA LYS A 101 5.04 -6.05 2.49
C LYS A 101 5.90 -6.00 3.76
N CYS A 102 5.31 -5.71 4.92
CA CYS A 102 6.03 -5.65 6.20
C CYS A 102 6.73 -6.98 6.57
N ASP A 103 6.16 -8.13 6.21
CA ASP A 103 6.75 -9.43 6.51
C ASP A 103 7.38 -10.14 5.31
N VAL A 104 7.11 -9.65 4.09
CA VAL A 104 7.63 -10.23 2.84
C VAL A 104 9.06 -9.81 2.57
N TYR A 105 9.47 -8.60 2.93
CA TYR A 105 10.80 -8.09 2.65
C TYR A 105 11.72 -8.24 3.87
N LYS A 106 12.76 -9.06 3.72
CA LYS A 106 13.79 -9.29 4.76
C LYS A 106 15.05 -8.50 4.40
N LYS A 107 15.50 -7.64 5.33
CA LYS A 107 16.72 -6.82 5.16
C LYS A 107 17.96 -7.71 5.25
N ASN A 108 18.81 -7.66 4.24
CA ASN A 108 20.14 -8.26 4.23
C ASN A 108 21.18 -7.15 4.26
N THR A 109 22.02 -7.18 5.26
CA THR A 109 23.15 -6.26 5.39
C THR A 109 24.43 -6.97 5.01
N LYS A 110 25.16 -6.43 4.04
CA LYS A 110 26.47 -6.94 3.60
C LYS A 110 27.49 -5.81 3.67
N MET A 111 28.69 -6.13 4.19
CA MET A 111 29.83 -5.22 4.11
C MET A 111 30.45 -5.32 2.71
N LYS A 112 30.45 -4.23 1.96
CA LYS A 112 31.15 -4.10 0.68
C LYS A 112 32.46 -3.33 0.87
N ARG A 113 33.46 -3.66 0.04
CA ARG A 113 34.71 -2.92 0.00
C ARG A 113 34.50 -1.68 -0.87
N GLY A 114 34.58 -0.49 -0.27
CA GLY A 114 34.50 0.78 -0.97
C GLY A 114 35.73 1.06 -1.84
N ILE A 115 35.63 2.09 -2.67
CA ILE A 115 36.63 2.44 -3.71
C ILE A 115 38.02 2.70 -3.12
N PHE A 116 38.13 3.15 -1.88
CA PHE A 116 39.39 3.43 -1.20
C PHE A 116 39.75 2.37 -0.14
N GLY A 117 39.20 1.15 -0.23
CA GLY A 117 39.45 0.10 0.75
C GLY A 117 38.66 0.27 2.05
N THR A 118 37.79 1.27 2.15
CA THR A 118 36.84 1.46 3.24
C THR A 118 35.85 0.29 3.28
N ARG A 119 35.31 -0.02 4.47
CA ARG A 119 34.18 -0.94 4.59
C ARG A 119 32.90 -0.14 4.59
N GLU A 120 32.06 -0.37 3.59
CA GLU A 120 30.76 0.28 3.45
C GLU A 120 29.65 -0.74 3.68
N GLU A 121 28.68 -0.37 4.51
CA GLU A 121 27.48 -1.17 4.73
C GLU A 121 26.54 -1.00 3.52
N SER A 122 26.18 -2.11 2.89
CA SER A 122 25.19 -2.14 1.81
C SER A 122 24.01 -2.98 2.26
N SER A 123 22.86 -2.36 2.39
CA SER A 123 21.61 -3.08 2.62
C SER A 123 20.92 -3.43 1.32
N SER A 124 20.29 -4.59 1.29
CA SER A 124 19.42 -5.05 0.21
C SER A 124 18.24 -5.80 0.82
N TYR A 125 17.14 -5.89 0.09
CA TYR A 125 15.99 -6.65 0.57
C TYR A 125 15.79 -7.89 -0.29
N THR A 126 15.50 -9.02 0.36
CA THR A 126 15.09 -10.26 -0.31
C THR A 126 13.63 -10.57 0.00
N VAL A 127 12.98 -11.21 -0.97
CA VAL A 127 11.58 -11.61 -0.82
C VAL A 127 11.52 -12.97 -0.11
N SER A 128 10.68 -13.08 0.92
CA SER A 128 10.39 -14.32 1.65
C SER A 128 8.88 -14.44 1.86
N TYR A 129 8.32 -15.57 1.47
CA TYR A 129 6.89 -15.89 1.66
C TYR A 129 6.67 -16.92 2.77
N ASN A 130 7.68 -17.20 3.60
CA ASN A 130 7.65 -18.32 4.53
C ASN A 130 6.74 -18.11 5.74
N ASP A 131 6.55 -16.85 6.18
CA ASP A 131 5.87 -16.58 7.45
C ASP A 131 4.33 -16.68 7.30
N PHE A 132 3.77 -16.12 6.22
CA PHE A 132 2.34 -16.18 5.95
C PHE A 132 2.10 -16.19 4.42
N PRO A 133 2.14 -17.38 3.78
CA PRO A 133 2.09 -17.53 2.34
C PRO A 133 0.67 -17.36 1.79
N MET A 134 0.27 -16.12 1.52
CA MET A 134 -1.01 -15.76 0.92
C MET A 134 -0.82 -14.79 -0.23
N GLY A 135 -1.86 -14.66 -1.06
CA GLY A 135 -1.90 -13.67 -2.13
C GLY A 135 -1.71 -12.25 -1.60
N HIS A 136 -1.13 -11.39 -2.40
CA HIS A 136 -0.67 -10.07 -1.98
C HIS A 136 -1.79 -9.19 -1.40
N GLY A 137 -2.88 -9.00 -2.18
CA GLY A 137 -4.00 -8.18 -1.74
C GLY A 137 -4.80 -8.84 -0.61
N GLU A 138 -5.04 -10.15 -0.69
CA GLU A 138 -5.75 -10.92 0.33
C GLU A 138 -5.04 -10.83 1.68
N LYS A 139 -3.71 -10.96 1.66
CA LYS A 139 -2.91 -10.87 2.87
C LYS A 139 -3.05 -9.51 3.55
N SER A 140 -3.04 -8.42 2.78
CA SER A 140 -3.23 -7.07 3.33
C SER A 140 -4.61 -6.92 4.00
N VAL A 141 -5.68 -7.43 3.37
CA VAL A 141 -7.03 -7.44 3.98
C VAL A 141 -7.04 -8.22 5.28
N ILE A 142 -6.48 -9.44 5.28
CA ILE A 142 -6.46 -10.32 6.46
C ILE A 142 -5.67 -9.70 7.60
N LEU A 143 -4.52 -9.09 7.31
CA LEU A 143 -3.70 -8.42 8.33
C LEU A 143 -4.44 -7.22 8.94
N ALA A 144 -5.16 -6.44 8.14
CA ALA A 144 -5.96 -5.32 8.66
C ALA A 144 -7.11 -5.80 9.56
N LEU A 145 -7.84 -6.83 9.15
CA LEU A 145 -8.91 -7.43 9.96
C LEU A 145 -8.38 -8.08 11.23
N ALA A 146 -7.26 -8.82 11.14
CA ALA A 146 -6.60 -9.42 12.30
C ALA A 146 -6.04 -8.37 13.28
N GLY A 147 -5.66 -7.19 12.78
CA GLY A 147 -5.29 -6.02 13.58
C GLY A 147 -6.47 -5.32 14.24
N GLY A 148 -7.68 -5.86 14.12
CA GLY A 148 -8.90 -5.37 14.77
C GLY A 148 -9.61 -4.24 14.01
N LEU A 149 -9.14 -3.87 12.81
CA LEU A 149 -9.76 -2.79 12.05
C LEU A 149 -11.07 -3.23 11.40
N GLU A 150 -12.14 -2.46 11.60
CA GLU A 150 -13.35 -2.61 10.79
C GLU A 150 -13.07 -2.17 9.34
N LEU A 151 -13.34 -3.05 8.37
CA LEU A 151 -13.25 -2.74 6.94
C LEU A 151 -14.62 -2.88 6.28
N TYR A 152 -14.94 -1.95 5.39
CA TYR A 152 -16.13 -2.08 4.55
C TYR A 152 -15.83 -2.91 3.31
N ASP A 153 -16.87 -3.53 2.71
CA ASP A 153 -16.75 -4.34 1.50
C ASP A 153 -15.94 -3.64 0.40
N SER A 154 -16.21 -2.35 0.17
CA SER A 154 -15.51 -1.56 -0.85
C SER A 154 -14.01 -1.43 -0.61
N GLU A 155 -13.59 -1.34 0.65
CA GLU A 155 -12.18 -1.24 1.05
C GLU A 155 -11.50 -2.60 0.92
N MET A 156 -12.12 -3.67 1.44
CA MET A 156 -11.61 -5.04 1.30
C MET A 156 -11.42 -5.42 -0.16
N VAL A 157 -12.44 -5.16 -1.00
CA VAL A 157 -12.39 -5.48 -2.43
C VAL A 157 -11.36 -4.61 -3.15
N ALA A 158 -11.24 -3.32 -2.82
CA ALA A 158 -10.23 -2.46 -3.42
C ALA A 158 -8.81 -2.89 -3.05
N ILE A 159 -8.53 -3.17 -1.76
CA ILE A 159 -7.24 -3.68 -1.30
C ILE A 159 -6.93 -5.02 -1.97
N ARG A 160 -7.90 -5.95 -2.04
CA ARG A 160 -7.72 -7.26 -2.70
C ARG A 160 -7.28 -7.10 -4.16
N TRP A 161 -7.88 -6.18 -4.90
CA TRP A 161 -7.73 -6.07 -6.35
C TRP A 161 -6.84 -4.91 -6.81
N HIS A 162 -6.10 -4.23 -5.90
CA HIS A 162 -5.28 -3.06 -6.27
C HIS A 162 -4.22 -3.38 -7.34
N MET A 163 -3.70 -4.59 -7.38
CA MET A 163 -2.77 -5.05 -8.42
C MET A 163 -3.43 -5.20 -9.81
N GLY A 164 -4.77 -5.16 -9.87
CA GLY A 164 -5.53 -5.22 -11.11
C GLY A 164 -5.23 -6.47 -11.94
N ALA A 165 -5.29 -6.31 -13.25
CA ALA A 165 -5.08 -7.39 -14.21
C ALA A 165 -3.68 -8.01 -14.18
N TRP A 166 -2.69 -7.37 -13.58
CA TRP A 166 -1.31 -7.89 -13.50
C TRP A 166 -1.18 -9.19 -12.72
N ARG A 167 -2.12 -9.47 -11.84
CA ARG A 167 -2.13 -10.67 -10.99
C ARG A 167 -3.22 -11.67 -11.35
N LEU A 168 -4.04 -11.38 -12.37
CA LEU A 168 -5.08 -12.30 -12.80
C LEU A 168 -4.49 -13.54 -13.49
N ASN A 169 -4.93 -14.71 -13.06
CA ASN A 169 -4.74 -15.92 -13.82
C ASN A 169 -5.64 -15.86 -15.05
N GLN A 170 -5.05 -15.73 -16.24
CA GLN A 170 -5.79 -15.63 -17.51
C GLN A 170 -6.57 -16.90 -17.86
N ASP A 171 -6.22 -18.03 -17.28
CA ASP A 171 -6.91 -19.31 -17.46
C ASP A 171 -8.03 -19.55 -16.42
N ASP A 172 -8.09 -18.71 -15.37
CA ASP A 172 -9.12 -18.79 -14.35
C ASP A 172 -10.31 -17.85 -14.66
N ASN A 173 -11.41 -18.44 -15.12
CA ASN A 173 -12.62 -17.68 -15.44
C ASN A 173 -13.34 -17.12 -14.22
N GLU A 174 -13.27 -17.80 -13.08
CA GLU A 174 -13.89 -17.32 -11.84
C GLU A 174 -13.16 -16.06 -11.35
N GLU A 175 -11.83 -16.08 -11.32
CA GLU A 175 -11.03 -14.92 -10.92
C GLU A 175 -11.28 -13.71 -11.83
N LYS A 176 -11.35 -13.91 -13.16
CA LYS A 176 -11.69 -12.84 -14.11
C LYS A 176 -13.08 -12.25 -13.89
N GLN A 177 -14.08 -13.10 -13.62
CA GLN A 177 -15.45 -12.65 -13.34
C GLN A 177 -15.51 -11.88 -12.01
N ASN A 178 -14.82 -12.35 -10.99
CA ASN A 178 -14.74 -11.67 -9.69
C ASN A 178 -14.08 -10.28 -9.82
N TYR A 179 -12.96 -10.18 -10.54
CA TYR A 179 -12.33 -8.90 -10.79
C TYR A 179 -13.23 -7.94 -11.57
N LYS A 180 -13.89 -8.44 -12.62
CA LYS A 180 -14.86 -7.63 -13.37
C LYS A 180 -15.99 -7.14 -12.48
N ALA A 181 -16.59 -8.02 -11.69
CA ALA A 181 -17.66 -7.66 -10.76
C ALA A 181 -17.19 -6.64 -9.71
N ALA A 182 -15.94 -6.77 -9.21
CA ALA A 182 -15.32 -5.84 -8.28
C ALA A 182 -15.21 -4.44 -8.87
N THR A 183 -14.69 -4.31 -10.10
CA THR A 183 -14.54 -3.03 -10.79
C THR A 183 -15.88 -2.39 -11.18
N ASP A 184 -16.86 -3.20 -11.57
CA ASP A 184 -18.21 -2.72 -11.92
C ASP A 184 -18.97 -2.19 -10.69
N ARG A 185 -18.80 -2.84 -9.54
CA ARG A 185 -19.55 -2.54 -8.31
C ARG A 185 -18.89 -1.48 -7.45
N PHE A 186 -17.57 -1.48 -7.33
CA PHE A 186 -16.82 -0.64 -6.40
C PHE A 186 -15.84 0.28 -7.12
N PRO A 187 -16.19 1.56 -7.40
CA PRO A 187 -15.29 2.51 -8.05
C PRO A 187 -13.94 2.70 -7.34
N LEU A 188 -13.90 2.45 -6.04
CA LEU A 188 -12.67 2.51 -5.24
C LEU A 188 -11.58 1.55 -5.75
N VAL A 189 -11.95 0.40 -6.34
CA VAL A 189 -11.01 -0.54 -6.95
C VAL A 189 -10.20 0.14 -8.05
N THR A 190 -10.90 0.78 -8.99
CA THR A 190 -10.25 1.47 -10.12
C THR A 190 -9.44 2.68 -9.65
N ILE A 191 -9.96 3.45 -8.69
CA ILE A 191 -9.25 4.60 -8.11
C ILE A 191 -7.94 4.14 -7.48
N LEU A 192 -7.99 3.13 -6.61
CA LEU A 192 -6.80 2.64 -5.90
C LEU A 192 -5.77 2.06 -6.86
N GLN A 193 -6.18 1.18 -7.78
CA GLN A 193 -5.29 0.57 -8.78
C GLN A 193 -4.59 1.62 -9.64
N THR A 194 -5.34 2.64 -10.09
CA THR A 194 -4.76 3.71 -10.91
C THR A 194 -3.80 4.56 -10.09
N ALA A 195 -4.17 4.89 -8.85
CA ALA A 195 -3.35 5.68 -7.96
C ALA A 195 -2.03 4.99 -7.59
N ASP A 196 -2.06 3.70 -7.27
CA ASP A 196 -0.89 2.87 -7.02
C ASP A 196 0.05 2.85 -8.24
N THR A 197 -0.52 2.64 -9.45
CA THR A 197 0.25 2.69 -10.69
C THR A 197 0.90 4.06 -10.92
N LEU A 198 0.18 5.17 -10.65
CA LEU A 198 0.74 6.53 -10.79
C LEU A 198 1.82 6.78 -9.74
N ALA A 199 1.62 6.36 -8.50
CA ALA A 199 2.62 6.46 -7.44
C ALA A 199 3.92 5.77 -7.88
N ALA A 200 3.85 4.48 -8.21
CA ALA A 200 5.01 3.66 -8.54
C ALA A 200 5.71 3.99 -9.87
N ARG A 201 5.06 4.72 -10.81
CA ARG A 201 5.58 4.94 -12.17
C ARG A 201 5.84 6.39 -12.53
N ILE A 202 5.24 7.33 -11.80
CA ILE A 202 5.32 8.76 -12.14
C ILE A 202 5.82 9.58 -10.94
N ILE A 203 5.40 9.25 -9.72
CA ILE A 203 5.76 10.04 -8.53
C ILE A 203 7.10 9.58 -7.96
N GLU A 204 7.37 8.27 -7.97
CA GLU A 204 8.56 7.57 -7.45
C GLU A 204 9.52 7.22 -8.56
#